data_dc436bfcf0ec10078f9007f193ba4a43
#
_entry.id   dc436bfcf0ec10078f9007f193ba4a43
#
_cell.length_a   1.000
_cell.length_b   1.000
_cell.length_c   1.000
_cell.angle_alpha   90.00
_cell.angle_beta   90.00
_cell.angle_gamma   90.00
#
_symmetry.space_group_name_H-M   'P 1'
#
loop_
_entity.id
_entity.type
_entity.pdbx_description
1 polymer ?
#
loop_
_entity_poly.entity_id
_entity_poly.type
_entity_poly.pdbx_seq_one_letter_code
_entity_poly.pdbx_strand_id
1 'polypeptide(L)'
;LYEAGFAVLSEESGRTGPDGEVAPTHVVVVDPLDGSTNAALGLPWCATALCLVSNGVPTVAMVANLRTGTRYTAVLGGGAQRNGHPIIAGSMERLEDAIIAVNARPPATFRPAQYRSMGATALDIASVAAVGGFHGTIDFDEDRIGVWDYLAAITIVREAGGVAADALGRDLITLDHNARRRPVTAASQGLLDELLAAGRSS
;
A
#
# COMPACT_ATOMS: atom_id res chain seq x y z
N LEU A 1 18.36 4.82 11.10
CA LEU A 1 17.15 5.55 11.52
C LEU A 1 17.25 5.98 12.98
N TYR A 2 17.64 5.11 13.91
CA TYR A 2 17.78 5.44 15.34
C TYR A 2 18.80 6.55 15.60
N GLU A 3 19.97 6.48 14.98
CA GLU A 3 21.01 7.53 15.10
C GLU A 3 20.51 8.90 14.58
N ALA A 4 19.52 8.91 13.70
CA ALA A 4 18.89 10.12 13.19
C ALA A 4 17.65 10.56 14.01
N GLY A 5 17.38 9.91 15.16
CA GLY A 5 16.30 10.29 16.08
C GLY A 5 14.90 9.83 15.66
N PHE A 6 14.76 8.92 14.69
CA PHE A 6 13.46 8.38 14.30
C PHE A 6 13.07 7.16 15.13
N ALA A 7 11.83 7.07 15.54
CA ALA A 7 11.23 5.79 15.93
C ALA A 7 10.94 4.95 14.70
N VAL A 8 10.92 3.63 14.86
CA VAL A 8 10.64 2.68 13.78
C VAL A 8 9.48 1.79 14.20
N LEU A 9 8.55 1.54 13.28
CA LEU A 9 7.53 0.52 13.38
C LEU A 9 7.72 -0.46 12.22
N SER A 10 8.08 -1.71 12.53
CA SER A 10 8.40 -2.73 11.54
C SER A 10 7.65 -4.02 11.83
N GLU A 11 7.40 -4.83 10.78
CA GLU A 11 6.87 -6.17 10.89
C GLU A 11 7.70 -7.02 11.84
N GLU A 12 9.02 -7.05 11.66
CA GLU A 12 9.95 -7.94 12.35
C GLU A 12 10.23 -7.54 13.80
N SER A 13 10.40 -6.25 14.06
CA SER A 13 10.87 -5.74 15.35
C SER A 13 9.81 -5.04 16.20
N GLY A 14 8.58 -4.92 15.66
CA GLY A 14 7.55 -4.11 16.30
C GLY A 14 7.91 -2.63 16.33
N ARG A 15 7.48 -1.94 17.39
CA ARG A 15 7.78 -0.52 17.58
C ARG A 15 9.01 -0.37 18.45
N THR A 16 10.00 0.34 17.94
CA THR A 16 11.25 0.65 18.62
C THR A 16 11.55 2.13 18.42
N GLY A 17 12.25 2.78 19.39
CA GLY A 17 12.55 4.21 19.31
C GLY A 17 13.68 4.59 20.25
N PRO A 18 14.09 5.86 20.25
CA PRO A 18 15.02 6.38 21.24
C PRO A 18 14.49 6.16 22.65
N ASP A 19 15.35 5.71 23.55
CA ASP A 19 14.99 5.44 24.95
C ASP A 19 14.42 6.70 25.61
N GLY A 20 13.21 6.60 26.16
CA GLY A 20 12.57 7.64 26.97
C GLY A 20 11.56 8.56 26.27
N GLU A 21 11.31 8.44 24.98
CA GLU A 21 10.25 9.20 24.31
C GLU A 21 8.86 8.60 24.57
N VAL A 22 7.98 9.37 25.18
CA VAL A 22 6.60 8.97 25.51
C VAL A 22 5.74 8.88 24.24
N ALA A 23 6.01 9.71 23.20
CA ALA A 23 5.37 9.67 21.89
C ALA A 23 6.28 10.31 20.85
N PRO A 24 7.04 9.54 20.05
CA PRO A 24 7.90 10.12 19.04
C PRO A 24 7.06 10.84 17.98
N THR A 25 7.44 12.07 17.66
CA THR A 25 6.79 12.90 16.65
C THR A 25 7.03 12.39 15.23
N HIS A 26 8.09 11.59 15.04
CA HIS A 26 8.49 11.03 13.75
C HIS A 26 8.68 9.53 13.86
N VAL A 27 7.88 8.78 13.12
CA VAL A 27 7.93 7.32 13.06
C VAL A 27 8.13 6.88 11.62
N VAL A 28 9.13 6.06 11.36
CA VAL A 28 9.28 5.38 10.06
C VAL A 28 8.61 4.01 10.14
N VAL A 29 7.55 3.83 9.38
CA VAL A 29 6.88 2.54 9.21
C VAL A 29 7.61 1.79 8.09
N VAL A 30 8.06 0.56 8.37
CA VAL A 30 8.95 -0.21 7.47
C VAL A 30 8.44 -1.63 7.30
N ASP A 31 8.32 -2.04 6.04
CA ASP A 31 8.41 -3.45 5.66
C ASP A 31 9.75 -3.67 4.93
N PRO A 32 10.68 -4.40 5.53
CA PRO A 32 11.97 -4.67 4.90
C PRO A 32 11.84 -5.55 3.63
N LEU A 33 10.88 -6.48 3.61
CA LEU A 33 10.73 -7.45 2.53
C LEU A 33 9.26 -7.88 2.33
N ASP A 34 8.44 -7.01 1.75
CA ASP A 34 7.11 -7.37 1.23
C ASP A 34 7.24 -8.39 0.09
N GLY A 35 6.45 -9.44 0.14
CA GLY A 35 6.52 -10.54 -0.82
C GLY A 35 7.69 -11.50 -0.56
N SER A 36 7.97 -11.86 0.70
CA SER A 36 9.04 -12.77 1.12
C SER A 36 8.99 -14.13 0.41
N THR A 37 7.80 -14.69 0.18
CA THR A 37 7.62 -15.92 -0.61
C THR A 37 8.08 -15.73 -2.06
N ASN A 38 7.74 -14.60 -2.69
CA ASN A 38 8.21 -14.28 -4.04
C ASN A 38 9.74 -14.14 -4.08
N ALA A 39 10.32 -13.49 -3.09
CA ALA A 39 11.77 -13.35 -2.98
C ALA A 39 12.46 -14.71 -2.86
N ALA A 40 11.93 -15.62 -2.03
CA ALA A 40 12.45 -16.98 -1.87
C ALA A 40 12.36 -17.81 -3.15
N LEU A 41 11.30 -17.63 -3.95
CA LEU A 41 11.09 -18.28 -5.24
C LEU A 41 11.85 -17.61 -6.39
N GLY A 42 12.53 -16.49 -6.16
CA GLY A 42 13.23 -15.73 -7.20
C GLY A 42 12.31 -14.94 -8.13
N LEU A 43 11.04 -14.75 -7.77
CA LEU A 43 10.09 -13.98 -8.57
C LEU A 43 10.41 -12.47 -8.48
N PRO A 44 10.22 -11.71 -9.58
CA PRO A 44 10.61 -10.29 -9.61
C PRO A 44 9.57 -9.35 -8.99
N TRP A 45 8.77 -9.82 -8.02
CA TRP A 45 7.70 -9.07 -7.39
C TRP A 45 7.83 -9.13 -5.85
N CYS A 46 8.80 -8.39 -5.33
CA CYS A 46 9.05 -8.18 -3.91
C CYS A 46 9.66 -6.80 -3.69
N ALA A 47 9.41 -6.19 -2.54
CA ALA A 47 9.78 -4.80 -2.28
C ALA A 47 10.25 -4.56 -0.86
N THR A 48 10.92 -3.42 -0.66
CA THR A 48 10.98 -2.71 0.62
C THR A 48 10.00 -1.54 0.58
N ALA A 49 9.22 -1.37 1.63
CA ALA A 49 8.29 -0.26 1.80
C ALA A 49 8.67 0.58 3.02
N LEU A 50 8.68 1.91 2.87
CA LEU A 50 9.04 2.89 3.90
C LEU A 50 8.06 4.05 3.89
N CYS A 51 7.52 4.41 5.06
CA CYS A 51 6.68 5.59 5.21
C CYS A 51 7.07 6.39 6.45
N LEU A 52 7.47 7.65 6.27
CA LEU A 52 7.65 8.57 7.38
C LEU A 52 6.29 9.15 7.78
N VAL A 53 5.94 8.93 9.03
CA VAL A 53 4.76 9.52 9.67
C VAL A 53 5.24 10.60 10.62
N SER A 54 4.85 11.85 10.37
CA SER A 54 5.19 13.02 11.20
C SER A 54 3.92 13.54 11.88
N ASN A 55 3.88 13.58 13.20
CA ASN A 55 2.71 14.00 13.97
C ASN A 55 1.41 13.27 13.56
N GLY A 56 1.50 11.96 13.29
CA GLY A 56 0.36 11.14 12.86
C GLY A 56 0.00 11.25 11.37
N VAL A 57 0.73 12.03 10.58
CA VAL A 57 0.45 12.23 9.15
C VAL A 57 1.57 11.60 8.31
N PRO A 58 1.27 10.72 7.34
CA PRO A 58 2.23 10.24 6.34
C PRO A 58 2.77 11.39 5.50
N THR A 59 4.09 11.62 5.51
CA THR A 59 4.71 12.77 4.85
C THR A 59 5.66 12.41 3.72
N VAL A 60 6.36 11.28 3.83
CA VAL A 60 7.25 10.78 2.78
C VAL A 60 7.05 9.29 2.66
N ALA A 61 6.96 8.79 1.44
CA ALA A 61 6.76 7.37 1.18
C ALA A 61 7.68 6.86 0.05
N MET A 62 8.10 5.61 0.18
CA MET A 62 8.84 4.88 -0.84
C MET A 62 8.42 3.41 -0.86
N VAL A 63 8.22 2.87 -2.07
CA VAL A 63 8.14 1.43 -2.34
C VAL A 63 9.16 1.11 -3.42
N ALA A 64 10.12 0.25 -3.12
CA ALA A 64 11.21 -0.11 -4.03
C ALA A 64 11.17 -1.59 -4.35
N ASN A 65 10.93 -1.94 -5.62
CA ASN A 65 11.05 -3.32 -6.10
C ASN A 65 12.51 -3.77 -6.05
N LEU A 66 12.80 -4.79 -5.26
CA LEU A 66 14.17 -5.26 -4.97
C LEU A 66 14.81 -6.02 -6.14
N ARG A 67 14.02 -6.46 -7.12
CA ARG A 67 14.52 -7.23 -8.29
C ARG A 67 14.68 -6.36 -9.53
N THR A 68 13.75 -5.42 -9.76
CA THR A 68 13.77 -4.58 -10.97
C THR A 68 14.43 -3.23 -10.74
N GLY A 69 14.60 -2.82 -9.48
CA GLY A 69 15.08 -1.48 -9.12
C GLY A 69 14.04 -0.37 -9.30
N THR A 70 12.81 -0.71 -9.71
CA THR A 70 11.73 0.27 -9.84
C THR A 70 11.38 0.85 -8.47
N ARG A 71 11.33 2.17 -8.37
CA ARG A 71 11.00 2.90 -7.15
C ARG A 71 9.80 3.81 -7.37
N TYR A 72 8.83 3.69 -6.48
CA TYR A 72 7.72 4.62 -6.32
C TYR A 72 8.00 5.49 -5.10
N THR A 73 7.83 6.79 -5.21
CA THR A 73 8.05 7.74 -4.11
C THR A 73 6.96 8.78 -4.09
N ALA A 74 6.69 9.33 -2.91
CA ALA A 74 5.79 10.47 -2.75
C ALA A 74 6.24 11.35 -1.58
N VAL A 75 5.91 12.63 -1.67
CA VAL A 75 6.02 13.61 -0.59
C VAL A 75 4.68 14.29 -0.45
N LEU A 76 4.19 14.45 0.76
CA LEU A 76 2.90 15.08 1.05
C LEU A 76 2.77 16.44 0.35
N GLY A 77 1.76 16.59 -0.51
CA GLY A 77 1.52 17.77 -1.34
C GLY A 77 2.53 17.99 -2.48
N GLY A 78 3.49 17.07 -2.65
CA GLY A 78 4.51 17.13 -3.71
C GLY A 78 4.23 16.19 -4.88
N GLY A 79 3.18 15.39 -4.80
CA GLY A 79 2.84 14.38 -5.81
C GLY A 79 3.66 13.10 -5.69
N ALA A 80 3.44 12.19 -6.63
CA ALA A 80 4.09 10.90 -6.71
C ALA A 80 5.02 10.77 -7.92
N GLN A 81 6.03 9.91 -7.79
CA GLN A 81 7.01 9.66 -8.85
C GLN A 81 7.30 8.16 -8.99
N ARG A 82 7.64 7.73 -10.21
CA ARG A 82 8.23 6.42 -10.50
C ARG A 82 9.60 6.62 -11.15
N ASN A 83 10.65 6.14 -10.50
CA ASN A 83 12.04 6.31 -10.93
C ASN A 83 12.43 7.79 -11.18
N GLY A 84 11.92 8.70 -10.33
CA GLY A 84 12.18 10.15 -10.45
C GLY A 84 11.31 10.89 -11.46
N HIS A 85 10.42 10.21 -12.17
CA HIS A 85 9.48 10.82 -13.11
C HIS A 85 8.09 10.96 -12.49
N PRO A 86 7.44 12.13 -12.56
CA PRO A 86 6.08 12.31 -12.06
C PRO A 86 5.10 11.29 -12.64
N ILE A 87 4.20 10.79 -11.82
CA ILE A 87 3.14 9.85 -12.19
C ILE A 87 1.79 10.35 -11.68
N ILE A 88 0.73 9.95 -12.37
CA ILE A 88 -0.66 10.14 -11.96
C ILE A 88 -1.40 8.81 -12.06
N ALA A 89 -2.35 8.60 -11.16
CA ALA A 89 -3.27 7.48 -11.24
C ALA A 89 -4.14 7.58 -12.52
N GLY A 90 -4.62 6.45 -12.98
CA GLY A 90 -5.53 6.41 -14.14
C GLY A 90 -6.92 6.94 -13.79
N SER A 91 -7.82 6.88 -14.78
CA SER A 91 -9.22 7.32 -14.66
C SER A 91 -10.22 6.16 -14.86
N MET A 92 -9.82 4.92 -14.53
CA MET A 92 -10.71 3.75 -14.64
C MET A 92 -11.83 3.87 -13.61
N GLU A 93 -13.09 3.84 -14.07
CA GLU A 93 -14.27 4.04 -13.24
C GLU A 93 -15.03 2.74 -12.95
N ARG A 94 -14.94 1.74 -13.85
CA ARG A 94 -15.79 0.55 -13.80
C ARG A 94 -14.99 -0.72 -13.53
N LEU A 95 -15.50 -1.55 -12.64
CA LEU A 95 -14.88 -2.83 -12.29
C LEU A 95 -14.81 -3.78 -13.49
N GLU A 96 -15.86 -3.83 -14.30
CA GLU A 96 -15.94 -4.74 -15.47
C GLU A 96 -14.88 -4.48 -16.54
N ASP A 97 -14.31 -3.26 -16.57
CA ASP A 97 -13.25 -2.86 -17.49
C ASP A 97 -11.86 -2.86 -16.83
N ALA A 98 -11.80 -3.10 -15.52
CA ALA A 98 -10.59 -2.91 -14.72
C ALA A 98 -9.71 -4.17 -14.66
N ILE A 99 -8.40 -3.95 -14.51
CA ILE A 99 -7.43 -4.98 -14.12
C ILE A 99 -7.10 -4.75 -12.65
N ILE A 100 -7.43 -5.73 -11.80
CA ILE A 100 -7.35 -5.61 -10.35
C ILE A 100 -6.28 -6.56 -9.80
N ALA A 101 -5.42 -6.07 -8.88
CA ALA A 101 -4.62 -6.95 -8.06
C ALA A 101 -5.46 -7.43 -6.86
N VAL A 102 -5.40 -8.73 -6.58
CA VAL A 102 -6.18 -9.34 -5.51
C VAL A 102 -5.27 -10.15 -4.58
N ASN A 103 -5.52 -10.03 -3.30
CA ASN A 103 -5.05 -10.98 -2.31
C ASN A 103 -6.17 -11.95 -1.97
N ALA A 104 -5.80 -13.20 -1.63
CA ALA A 104 -6.69 -14.32 -1.44
C ALA A 104 -7.53 -14.67 -2.69
N ARG A 105 -8.45 -15.60 -2.54
CA ARG A 105 -9.29 -16.07 -3.62
C ARG A 105 -10.57 -15.22 -3.71
N PRO A 106 -10.79 -14.53 -4.84
CA PRO A 106 -12.00 -13.74 -4.98
C PRO A 106 -13.25 -14.62 -5.06
N PRO A 107 -14.41 -14.14 -4.59
CA PRO A 107 -15.67 -14.84 -4.73
C PRO A 107 -16.08 -14.96 -6.21
N ALA A 108 -16.89 -15.97 -6.52
CA ALA A 108 -17.35 -16.20 -7.89
C ALA A 108 -18.17 -15.04 -8.49
N THR A 109 -18.66 -14.14 -7.68
CA THR A 109 -19.39 -12.92 -8.07
C THR A 109 -18.48 -11.76 -8.47
N PHE A 110 -17.18 -11.82 -8.16
CA PHE A 110 -16.21 -10.79 -8.53
C PHE A 110 -15.90 -10.84 -10.04
N ARG A 111 -16.23 -9.81 -10.79
CA ARG A 111 -16.20 -9.79 -12.26
C ARG A 111 -15.45 -8.57 -12.83
N PRO A 112 -14.16 -8.36 -12.53
CA PRO A 112 -13.34 -7.40 -13.27
C PRO A 112 -13.06 -7.93 -14.69
N ALA A 113 -12.56 -7.06 -15.58
CA ALA A 113 -12.04 -7.51 -16.88
C ALA A 113 -10.93 -8.57 -16.69
N GLN A 114 -10.04 -8.34 -15.76
CA GLN A 114 -9.00 -9.30 -15.34
C GLN A 114 -8.62 -9.08 -13.89
N TYR A 115 -8.08 -10.13 -13.25
CA TYR A 115 -7.38 -9.95 -11.97
C TYR A 115 -6.07 -10.72 -11.95
N ARG A 116 -5.19 -10.31 -11.03
CA ARG A 116 -3.90 -10.97 -10.75
C ARG A 116 -3.73 -11.07 -9.24
N SER A 117 -3.11 -12.17 -8.79
CA SER A 117 -2.62 -12.32 -7.42
C SER A 117 -1.09 -12.36 -7.49
N MET A 118 -0.46 -11.26 -7.11
CA MET A 118 0.98 -11.09 -7.30
C MET A 118 1.79 -11.40 -6.04
N GLY A 119 1.18 -11.24 -4.86
CA GLY A 119 1.76 -11.65 -3.58
C GLY A 119 2.80 -10.69 -2.99
N ALA A 120 2.70 -9.40 -3.31
CA ALA A 120 3.45 -8.32 -2.65
C ALA A 120 2.55 -7.09 -2.58
N THR A 121 1.92 -6.90 -1.41
CA THR A 121 0.87 -5.91 -1.20
C THR A 121 1.31 -4.48 -1.49
N ALA A 122 2.51 -4.09 -1.03
CA ALA A 122 3.03 -2.75 -1.26
C ALA A 122 3.24 -2.47 -2.76
N LEU A 123 3.74 -3.44 -3.54
CA LEU A 123 3.91 -3.26 -4.99
C LEU A 123 2.57 -3.25 -5.73
N ASP A 124 1.64 -4.13 -5.35
CA ASP A 124 0.31 -4.19 -5.94
C ASP A 124 -0.37 -2.83 -5.80
N ILE A 125 -0.40 -2.27 -4.58
CA ILE A 125 -0.97 -0.96 -4.30
C ILE A 125 -0.19 0.16 -5.02
N ALA A 126 1.15 0.21 -4.91
CA ALA A 126 1.95 1.27 -5.52
C ALA A 126 1.80 1.32 -7.05
N SER A 127 1.52 0.18 -7.70
CA SER A 127 1.31 0.14 -9.14
C SER A 127 0.04 0.88 -9.60
N VAL A 128 -0.96 1.04 -8.72
CA VAL A 128 -2.19 1.81 -9.01
C VAL A 128 -1.89 3.30 -9.21
N ALA A 129 -0.80 3.79 -8.63
CA ALA A 129 -0.39 5.19 -8.74
C ALA A 129 0.03 5.63 -10.15
N ALA A 130 0.14 4.72 -11.11
CA ALA A 130 0.65 5.03 -12.44
C ALA A 130 -0.24 4.47 -13.54
N VAL A 131 -0.50 5.26 -14.57
CA VAL A 131 -1.14 4.76 -15.81
C VAL A 131 -0.32 3.59 -16.37
N GLY A 132 -1.00 2.50 -16.72
CA GLY A 132 -0.39 1.25 -17.18
C GLY A 132 -0.04 0.26 -16.07
N GLY A 133 -0.33 0.59 -14.80
CA GLY A 133 -0.35 -0.32 -13.66
C GLY A 133 -1.71 -1.00 -13.45
N PHE A 134 -1.94 -1.55 -12.27
CA PHE A 134 -3.27 -2.01 -11.87
C PHE A 134 -4.21 -0.82 -11.73
N HIS A 135 -5.51 -1.04 -11.98
CA HIS A 135 -6.51 0.00 -11.79
C HIS A 135 -7.01 0.08 -10.35
N GLY A 136 -6.83 -0.99 -9.58
CA GLY A 136 -7.15 -1.04 -8.16
C GLY A 136 -6.64 -2.33 -7.51
N THR A 137 -6.76 -2.37 -6.18
CA THR A 137 -6.42 -3.55 -5.36
C THR A 137 -7.53 -3.83 -4.36
N ILE A 138 -7.73 -5.10 -4.03
CA ILE A 138 -8.65 -5.54 -2.98
C ILE A 138 -8.14 -6.84 -2.34
N ASP A 139 -8.34 -6.97 -1.02
CA ASP A 139 -8.11 -8.19 -0.29
C ASP A 139 -9.46 -8.85 0.06
N PHE A 140 -9.60 -10.14 -0.26
CA PHE A 140 -10.79 -10.94 0.07
C PHE A 140 -10.59 -11.82 1.30
N ASP A 141 -9.44 -11.74 1.94
CA ASP A 141 -9.17 -12.47 3.18
C ASP A 141 -9.64 -11.67 4.41
N GLU A 142 -9.47 -12.29 5.58
CA GLU A 142 -9.69 -11.64 6.87
C GLU A 142 -8.68 -10.50 7.11
N ASP A 143 -8.88 -9.73 8.18
CA ASP A 143 -7.97 -8.68 8.63
C ASP A 143 -6.56 -9.20 8.93
N ARG A 144 -5.65 -9.16 7.97
CA ARG A 144 -4.29 -9.68 8.09
C ARG A 144 -3.20 -8.68 7.75
N ILE A 145 -3.53 -7.62 7.01
CA ILE A 145 -2.54 -6.70 6.48
C ILE A 145 -2.07 -5.74 7.58
N GLY A 146 -0.78 -5.74 7.87
CA GLY A 146 -0.13 -4.80 8.79
C GLY A 146 0.07 -3.42 8.15
N VAL A 147 0.23 -2.40 8.97
CA VAL A 147 0.41 -1.02 8.46
C VAL A 147 1.67 -0.86 7.60
N TRP A 148 2.67 -1.67 7.82
CA TRP A 148 3.92 -1.68 7.06
C TRP A 148 3.75 -2.17 5.62
N ASP A 149 2.77 -3.07 5.36
CA ASP A 149 2.49 -3.61 4.03
C ASP A 149 1.82 -2.59 3.09
N TYR A 150 1.11 -1.59 3.63
CA TYR A 150 0.25 -0.74 2.78
C TYR A 150 0.48 0.77 2.93
N LEU A 151 0.96 1.28 4.10
CA LEU A 151 0.92 2.73 4.37
C LEU A 151 1.76 3.54 3.37
N ALA A 152 2.96 3.06 3.05
CA ALA A 152 3.79 3.71 2.04
C ALA A 152 3.08 3.76 0.67
N ALA A 153 2.51 2.64 0.26
CA ALA A 153 1.89 2.50 -1.04
C ALA A 153 0.60 3.33 -1.18
N ILE A 154 -0.28 3.35 -0.15
CA ILE A 154 -1.49 4.20 -0.19
C ILE A 154 -1.14 5.70 -0.18
N THR A 155 -0.06 6.09 0.49
CA THR A 155 0.43 7.48 0.44
C THR A 155 0.84 7.84 -0.99
N ILE A 156 1.55 6.96 -1.68
CA ILE A 156 1.92 7.15 -3.09
C ILE A 156 0.69 7.22 -4.00
N VAL A 157 -0.29 6.33 -3.81
CA VAL A 157 -1.55 6.33 -4.58
C VAL A 157 -2.30 7.65 -4.40
N ARG A 158 -2.44 8.13 -3.16
CA ARG A 158 -3.14 9.39 -2.86
C ARG A 158 -2.43 10.61 -3.47
N GLU A 159 -1.11 10.66 -3.38
CA GLU A 159 -0.31 11.74 -3.99
C GLU A 159 -0.32 11.68 -5.53
N ALA A 160 -0.60 10.53 -6.13
CA ALA A 160 -0.84 10.38 -7.55
C ALA A 160 -2.28 10.73 -7.99
N GLY A 161 -3.17 11.09 -7.06
CA GLY A 161 -4.58 11.40 -7.32
C GLY A 161 -5.52 10.20 -7.30
N GLY A 162 -5.03 9.01 -6.95
CA GLY A 162 -5.87 7.84 -6.68
C GLY A 162 -6.47 7.88 -5.26
N VAL A 163 -7.24 6.86 -4.92
CA VAL A 163 -8.01 6.79 -3.68
C VAL A 163 -7.75 5.48 -2.93
N ALA A 164 -7.91 5.54 -1.60
CA ALA A 164 -7.74 4.37 -0.73
C ALA A 164 -8.70 4.45 0.47
N ALA A 165 -9.31 3.31 0.82
CA ALA A 165 -10.14 3.13 2.00
C ALA A 165 -9.89 1.76 2.66
N ASP A 166 -10.25 1.61 3.93
CA ASP A 166 -10.36 0.29 4.54
C ASP A 166 -11.72 -0.34 4.20
N ALA A 167 -11.76 -1.61 3.84
CA ALA A 167 -13.00 -2.31 3.48
C ALA A 167 -14.06 -2.29 4.61
N LEU A 168 -13.63 -2.12 5.86
CA LEU A 168 -14.50 -2.01 7.03
C LEU A 168 -14.70 -0.55 7.51
N GLY A 169 -14.25 0.43 6.74
CA GLY A 169 -14.45 1.86 7.01
C GLY A 169 -13.62 2.43 8.16
N ARG A 170 -12.56 1.75 8.58
CA ARG A 170 -11.64 2.22 9.63
C ARG A 170 -10.58 3.16 9.05
N ASP A 171 -9.92 3.93 9.92
CA ASP A 171 -8.75 4.70 9.51
C ASP A 171 -7.60 3.75 9.10
N LEU A 172 -7.02 4.01 7.92
CA LEU A 172 -5.86 3.29 7.42
C LEU A 172 -4.56 3.75 8.09
N ILE A 173 -4.53 4.94 8.70
CA ILE A 173 -3.36 5.43 9.40
C ILE A 173 -3.39 4.93 10.84
N THR A 174 -2.50 4.02 11.17
CA THR A 174 -2.33 3.49 12.53
C THR A 174 -0.86 3.24 12.82
N LEU A 175 -0.44 3.46 14.05
CA LEU A 175 0.89 3.12 14.54
C LEU A 175 0.83 2.03 15.63
N ASP A 176 -0.31 1.37 15.75
CA ASP A 176 -0.46 0.18 16.58
C ASP A 176 0.03 -1.06 15.80
N HIS A 177 1.09 -1.68 16.30
CA HIS A 177 1.68 -2.88 15.70
C HIS A 177 0.69 -4.06 15.59
N ASN A 178 -0.30 -4.15 16.47
CA ASN A 178 -1.28 -5.23 16.47
C ASN A 178 -2.47 -4.94 15.54
N ALA A 179 -2.63 -3.70 15.08
CA ALA A 179 -3.73 -3.35 14.19
C ALA A 179 -3.56 -4.01 12.83
N ARG A 180 -4.67 -4.52 12.30
CA ARG A 180 -4.76 -5.07 10.96
C ARG A 180 -5.84 -4.36 10.17
N ARG A 181 -5.69 -4.29 8.86
CA ARG A 181 -6.60 -3.60 7.93
C ARG A 181 -6.86 -4.43 6.69
N ARG A 182 -7.88 -4.03 5.95
CA ARG A 182 -8.20 -4.53 4.61
C ARG A 182 -8.16 -3.36 3.63
N PRO A 183 -6.97 -2.89 3.20
CA PRO A 183 -6.87 -1.77 2.29
C PRO A 183 -7.46 -2.11 0.93
N VAL A 184 -8.27 -1.19 0.41
CA VAL A 184 -8.79 -1.19 -0.96
C VAL A 184 -8.29 0.08 -1.60
N THR A 185 -7.68 -0.03 -2.78
CA THR A 185 -7.20 1.14 -3.52
C THR A 185 -7.74 1.14 -4.94
N ALA A 186 -7.91 2.33 -5.50
CA ALA A 186 -8.36 2.47 -6.87
C ALA A 186 -7.81 3.75 -7.53
N ALA A 187 -7.78 3.74 -8.85
CA ALA A 187 -7.41 4.88 -9.66
C ALA A 187 -8.45 6.01 -9.58
N SER A 188 -9.72 5.69 -9.28
CA SER A 188 -10.83 6.66 -9.18
C SER A 188 -11.78 6.31 -8.03
N GLN A 189 -12.62 7.28 -7.65
CA GLN A 189 -13.64 7.08 -6.61
C GLN A 189 -14.72 6.09 -7.09
N GLY A 190 -15.14 6.15 -8.36
CA GLY A 190 -16.15 5.24 -8.90
C GLY A 190 -15.70 3.78 -8.81
N LEU A 191 -14.46 3.49 -9.19
CA LEU A 191 -13.91 2.15 -9.07
C LEU A 191 -13.73 1.71 -7.62
N LEU A 192 -13.35 2.62 -6.71
CA LEU A 192 -13.26 2.32 -5.27
C LEU A 192 -14.60 1.88 -4.70
N ASP A 193 -15.68 2.58 -5.04
CA ASP A 193 -17.03 2.28 -4.56
C ASP A 193 -17.49 0.89 -5.04
N GLU A 194 -17.21 0.53 -6.30
CA GLU A 194 -17.51 -0.80 -6.84
C GLU A 194 -16.67 -1.91 -6.16
N LEU A 195 -15.38 -1.67 -5.90
CA LEU A 195 -14.53 -2.61 -5.18
C LEU A 195 -14.99 -2.83 -3.73
N LEU A 196 -15.36 -1.76 -3.02
CA LEU A 196 -15.90 -1.86 -1.65
C LEU A 196 -17.24 -2.61 -1.63
N ALA A 197 -18.08 -2.42 -2.64
CA ALA A 197 -19.34 -3.18 -2.79
C ALA A 197 -19.06 -4.68 -3.01
N ALA A 198 -18.10 -5.02 -3.86
CA ALA A 198 -17.69 -6.41 -4.11
C ALA A 198 -17.11 -7.08 -2.86
N GLY A 199 -16.33 -6.36 -2.05
CA GLY A 199 -15.75 -6.86 -0.81
C GLY A 199 -16.76 -7.13 0.32
N ARG A 200 -17.94 -6.50 0.29
CA ARG A 200 -19.05 -6.75 1.25
C ARG A 200 -19.90 -7.97 0.91
N SER A 201 -19.82 -8.43 -0.32
CA SER A 201 -20.64 -9.55 -0.83
C SER A 201 -19.93 -10.90 -0.73
N SER A 202 -18.77 -10.94 -0.08
CA SER A 202 -17.89 -12.12 0.09
C SER A 202 -18.00 -12.73 1.48
#